data_0eddc43122f0f7ad44b5b6763714887f
#
_entry.id   0eddc43122f0f7ad44b5b6763714887f
#
_cell.length_a   1.000
_cell.length_b   1.000
_cell.length_c   1.000
_cell.angle_alpha   90.00
_cell.angle_beta   90.00
_cell.angle_gamma   90.00
#
_symmetry.space_group_name_H-M   'P 1'
#
loop_
_entity.id
_entity.type
_entity.pdbx_description
1 polymer ?
#
loop_
_entity_poly.entity_id
_entity_poly.type
_entity_poly.pdbx_seq_one_letter_code
_entity_poly.pdbx_strand_id
1 'polypeptide(L)'
;ANTGLPYNPEVADSVVKEVENFRANAPTPTLPQMQKAISKMEGNQATMFAYWQKFCWESEDLPVGFMMSMMMEQPSVVVSAVKFLLHRAGMTSPFPTEIAKAYEAPFPNPSFKMGPRAMPSQVPTLPTSTSLEQQRLAWEFFDKFDKPFLCTFADNDPVTAGIEKQFFARIPGTKGLPHDTIKKGGHFVQENAPEQVSQAIINLIHST
;
A
#
# COMPACT_ATOMS: atom_id res chain seq x y z
N ALA A 1 6.95 -9.04 4.67
CA ALA A 1 5.93 -8.48 5.57
C ALA A 1 5.08 -7.46 4.83
N ASN A 2 3.79 -7.40 5.11
CA ASN A 2 2.84 -6.39 4.59
C ASN A 2 3.03 -6.05 3.10
N THR A 3 2.97 -7.05 2.27
CA THR A 3 3.16 -6.92 0.81
C THR A 3 2.19 -7.82 0.07
N GLY A 4 2.12 -7.69 -1.25
CA GLY A 4 1.29 -8.54 -2.08
C GLY A 4 1.88 -8.77 -3.46
N LEU A 5 1.39 -9.79 -4.13
CA LEU A 5 1.60 -10.05 -5.54
C LEU A 5 0.23 -10.03 -6.23
N PRO A 6 -0.34 -8.84 -6.44
CA PRO A 6 -1.68 -8.73 -7.00
C PRO A 6 -1.69 -9.26 -8.45
N TYR A 7 -2.54 -10.25 -8.67
CA TYR A 7 -2.77 -10.80 -9.98
C TYR A 7 -4.27 -11.08 -10.12
N ASN A 8 -4.95 -10.23 -10.87
CA ASN A 8 -6.40 -10.31 -11.04
C ASN A 8 -6.74 -10.26 -12.54
N PRO A 9 -6.61 -11.38 -13.27
CA PRO A 9 -6.92 -11.44 -14.70
C PRO A 9 -8.42 -11.43 -14.99
N GLU A 10 -9.25 -11.76 -14.00
CA GLU A 10 -10.70 -11.90 -14.14
C GLU A 10 -11.41 -10.79 -13.35
N VAL A 11 -11.68 -9.69 -14.01
CA VAL A 11 -12.47 -8.57 -13.48
C VAL A 11 -13.69 -8.38 -14.38
N ALA A 12 -14.86 -8.18 -13.81
CA ALA A 12 -16.08 -7.96 -14.58
C ALA A 12 -15.93 -6.77 -15.54
N ASP A 13 -16.38 -6.92 -16.77
CA ASP A 13 -16.30 -5.88 -17.83
C ASP A 13 -16.89 -4.54 -17.39
N SER A 14 -17.95 -4.56 -16.58
CA SER A 14 -18.55 -3.35 -16.02
C SER A 14 -17.58 -2.58 -15.14
N VAL A 15 -16.80 -3.28 -14.33
CA VAL A 15 -15.78 -2.68 -13.45
C VAL A 15 -14.60 -2.16 -14.26
N VAL A 16 -14.16 -2.92 -15.27
CA VAL A 16 -13.09 -2.46 -16.18
C VAL A 16 -13.50 -1.14 -16.82
N LYS A 17 -14.70 -1.07 -17.40
CA LYS A 17 -15.24 0.14 -18.04
C LYS A 17 -15.37 1.30 -17.05
N GLU A 18 -15.86 1.04 -15.85
CA GLU A 18 -15.99 2.05 -14.78
C GLU A 18 -14.63 2.67 -14.43
N VAL A 19 -13.64 1.82 -14.16
CA VAL A 19 -12.29 2.27 -13.77
C VAL A 19 -11.58 2.99 -14.92
N GLU A 20 -11.67 2.48 -16.14
CA GLU A 20 -11.09 3.14 -17.32
C GLU A 20 -11.74 4.50 -17.60
N ASN A 21 -13.07 4.58 -17.50
CA ASN A 21 -13.79 5.85 -17.62
C ASN A 21 -13.40 6.84 -16.51
N PHE A 22 -13.28 6.37 -15.26
CA PHE A 22 -12.82 7.20 -14.15
C PHE A 22 -11.40 7.73 -14.40
N ARG A 23 -10.47 6.87 -14.84
CA ARG A 23 -9.09 7.28 -15.14
C ARG A 23 -9.03 8.33 -16.25
N ALA A 24 -9.83 8.16 -17.30
CA ALA A 24 -9.81 9.04 -18.47
C ALA A 24 -10.53 10.39 -18.25
N ASN A 25 -11.64 10.39 -17.54
CA ASN A 25 -12.60 11.51 -17.57
C ASN A 25 -12.85 12.19 -16.22
N ALA A 26 -12.55 11.52 -15.10
CA ALA A 26 -12.74 12.15 -13.79
C ALA A 26 -11.63 13.18 -13.51
N PRO A 27 -11.93 14.27 -12.79
CA PRO A 27 -10.90 15.17 -12.30
C PRO A 27 -9.95 14.44 -11.32
N THR A 28 -8.75 14.96 -11.16
CA THR A 28 -7.80 14.45 -10.16
C THR A 28 -8.46 14.42 -8.79
N PRO A 29 -8.51 13.26 -8.11
CA PRO A 29 -9.09 13.18 -6.78
C PRO A 29 -8.35 14.07 -5.78
N THR A 30 -9.08 14.69 -4.88
CA THR A 30 -8.48 15.33 -3.72
C THR A 30 -8.06 14.28 -2.67
N LEU A 31 -7.13 14.64 -1.79
CA LEU A 31 -6.71 13.75 -0.70
C LEU A 31 -7.90 13.23 0.15
N PRO A 32 -8.89 14.06 0.55
CA PRO A 32 -10.08 13.55 1.26
C PRO A 32 -10.93 12.57 0.45
N GLN A 33 -11.06 12.78 -0.87
CA GLN A 33 -11.80 11.86 -1.74
C GLN A 33 -11.08 10.51 -1.86
N MET A 34 -9.76 10.54 -2.02
CA MET A 34 -8.93 9.34 -2.04
C MET A 34 -9.04 8.57 -0.71
N GLN A 35 -8.91 9.26 0.42
CA GLN A 35 -9.05 8.65 1.74
C GLN A 35 -10.44 8.03 1.97
N LYS A 36 -11.50 8.73 1.55
CA LYS A 36 -12.86 8.20 1.60
C LYS A 36 -13.03 6.95 0.74
N ALA A 37 -12.43 6.91 -0.44
CA ALA A 37 -12.48 5.73 -1.31
C ALA A 37 -11.75 4.54 -0.67
N ILE A 38 -10.59 4.75 -0.05
CA ILE A 38 -9.84 3.71 0.66
C ILE A 38 -10.58 3.23 1.93
N SER A 39 -11.18 4.14 2.69
CA SER A 39 -11.86 3.79 3.96
C SER A 39 -13.19 3.07 3.77
N LYS A 40 -13.82 3.25 2.63
CA LYS A 40 -15.06 2.57 2.27
C LYS A 40 -14.80 1.19 1.68
N MET A 41 -14.12 0.30 2.36
CA MET A 41 -13.79 -1.07 1.90
C MET A 41 -14.98 -1.89 1.30
N GLU A 42 -16.14 -1.27 1.13
CA GLU A 42 -17.37 -1.82 0.55
C GLU A 42 -17.43 -1.72 -0.98
N GLY A 43 -16.33 -1.34 -1.64
CA GLY A 43 -16.26 -1.21 -3.09
C GLY A 43 -15.39 -2.28 -3.74
N ASN A 44 -15.48 -2.39 -5.06
CA ASN A 44 -14.52 -3.17 -5.83
C ASN A 44 -13.11 -2.64 -5.58
N GLN A 45 -12.19 -3.53 -5.21
CA GLN A 45 -10.80 -3.20 -4.92
C GLN A 45 -10.11 -2.43 -6.07
N ALA A 46 -10.47 -2.73 -7.32
CA ALA A 46 -9.95 -2.05 -8.49
C ALA A 46 -10.36 -0.56 -8.52
N THR A 47 -11.61 -0.24 -8.20
CA THR A 47 -12.11 1.14 -8.14
C THR A 47 -11.40 1.92 -7.01
N MET A 48 -11.27 1.32 -5.82
CA MET A 48 -10.54 1.94 -4.69
C MET A 48 -9.09 2.28 -5.08
N PHE A 49 -8.40 1.32 -5.69
CA PHE A 49 -7.02 1.52 -6.14
C PHE A 49 -6.90 2.57 -7.25
N ALA A 50 -7.91 2.70 -8.13
CA ALA A 50 -7.92 3.70 -9.18
C ALA A 50 -7.87 5.14 -8.62
N TYR A 51 -8.57 5.42 -7.51
CA TYR A 51 -8.48 6.71 -6.81
C TYR A 51 -7.07 6.99 -6.32
N TRP A 52 -6.43 6.00 -5.69
CA TRP A 52 -5.05 6.10 -5.23
C TRP A 52 -4.07 6.33 -6.36
N GLN A 53 -4.15 5.52 -7.43
CA GLN A 53 -3.28 5.62 -8.60
C GLN A 53 -3.39 6.98 -9.28
N LYS A 54 -4.64 7.44 -9.53
CA LYS A 54 -4.89 8.74 -10.16
C LYS A 54 -4.45 9.90 -9.28
N PHE A 55 -4.71 9.85 -7.97
CA PHE A 55 -4.21 10.84 -7.02
C PHE A 55 -2.69 10.94 -7.04
N CYS A 56 -1.99 9.82 -6.95
CA CYS A 56 -0.53 9.82 -6.96
C CYS A 56 0.05 10.38 -8.26
N TRP A 57 -0.52 9.96 -9.38
CA TRP A 57 0.01 10.34 -10.70
C TRP A 57 -0.25 11.80 -11.05
N GLU A 58 -1.42 12.32 -10.78
CA GLU A 58 -1.89 13.62 -11.27
C GLU A 58 -1.77 14.76 -10.25
N SER A 59 -1.51 14.49 -8.97
CA SER A 59 -1.34 15.56 -7.98
C SER A 59 -0.20 16.51 -8.38
N GLU A 60 -0.40 17.80 -8.24
CA GLU A 60 0.59 18.80 -8.52
C GLU A 60 1.86 18.61 -7.65
N ASP A 61 1.64 18.41 -6.36
CA ASP A 61 2.68 17.97 -5.43
C ASP A 61 2.13 16.84 -4.54
N LEU A 62 2.75 15.66 -4.61
CA LEU A 62 2.38 14.51 -3.80
C LEU A 62 2.91 14.69 -2.38
N PRO A 63 2.06 14.85 -1.35
CA PRO A 63 2.48 15.12 0.03
C PRO A 63 2.96 13.82 0.73
N VAL A 64 4.13 13.30 0.32
CA VAL A 64 4.64 12.00 0.76
C VAL A 64 4.76 11.92 2.28
N GLY A 65 5.44 12.87 2.91
CA GLY A 65 5.62 12.88 4.36
C GLY A 65 4.30 12.95 5.14
N PHE A 66 3.36 13.77 4.66
CA PHE A 66 2.03 13.86 5.27
C PHE A 66 1.25 12.54 5.17
N MET A 67 1.28 11.90 3.99
CA MET A 67 0.60 10.63 3.78
C MET A 67 1.19 9.51 4.65
N MET A 68 2.52 9.46 4.74
CA MET A 68 3.21 8.51 5.60
C MET A 68 2.83 8.69 7.07
N SER A 69 2.83 9.91 7.59
CA SER A 69 2.44 10.17 8.98
C SER A 69 0.99 9.76 9.27
N MET A 70 0.08 9.97 8.32
CA MET A 70 -1.32 9.57 8.48
C MET A 70 -1.50 8.04 8.53
N MET A 71 -0.76 7.30 7.72
CA MET A 71 -0.85 5.84 7.69
C MET A 71 -0.20 5.19 8.91
N MET A 72 0.83 5.81 9.47
CA MET A 72 1.50 5.32 10.69
C MET A 72 0.68 5.57 11.95
N GLU A 73 0.10 6.76 12.08
CA GLU A 73 -0.61 7.16 13.29
C GLU A 73 -2.04 6.61 13.38
N GLN A 74 -2.59 6.08 12.27
CA GLN A 74 -3.98 5.61 12.14
C GLN A 74 -4.99 6.55 12.84
N PRO A 75 -4.91 7.86 12.61
CA PRO A 75 -5.82 8.80 13.26
C PRO A 75 -7.25 8.56 12.78
N SER A 76 -8.21 8.81 13.64
CA SER A 76 -9.62 8.80 13.22
C SER A 76 -9.83 9.74 12.02
N VAL A 77 -10.81 9.44 11.16
CA VAL A 77 -11.13 10.24 9.97
C VAL A 77 -11.31 11.73 10.31
N VAL A 78 -11.87 12.03 11.48
CA VAL A 78 -12.06 13.39 11.97
C VAL A 78 -10.74 14.09 12.24
N VAL A 79 -9.81 13.42 12.93
CA VAL A 79 -8.47 13.96 13.22
C VAL A 79 -7.70 14.18 11.91
N SER A 80 -7.82 13.27 10.96
CA SER A 80 -7.19 13.40 9.63
C SER A 80 -7.73 14.59 8.85
N ALA A 81 -9.04 14.81 8.86
CA ALA A 81 -9.67 15.96 8.20
C ALA A 81 -9.25 17.29 8.83
N VAL A 82 -9.22 17.37 10.17
CA VAL A 82 -8.76 18.57 10.89
C VAL A 82 -7.30 18.86 10.59
N LYS A 83 -6.43 17.86 10.62
CA LYS A 83 -5.00 18.00 10.26
C LYS A 83 -4.82 18.52 8.84
N PHE A 84 -5.59 18.00 7.89
CA PHE A 84 -5.56 18.43 6.50
C PHE A 84 -6.01 19.90 6.34
N LEU A 85 -7.09 20.29 7.01
CA LEU A 85 -7.59 21.67 6.95
C LEU A 85 -6.60 22.67 7.56
N LEU A 86 -5.96 22.32 8.67
CA LEU A 86 -4.93 23.15 9.30
C LEU A 86 -3.71 23.30 8.40
N HIS A 87 -3.25 22.21 7.77
CA HIS A 87 -2.15 22.25 6.80
C HIS A 87 -2.46 23.16 5.61
N ARG A 88 -3.68 23.03 5.05
CA ARG A 88 -4.12 23.88 3.93
C ARG A 88 -4.30 25.36 4.28
N ALA A 89 -4.59 25.67 5.54
CA ALA A 89 -4.71 27.03 6.04
C ALA A 89 -3.35 27.68 6.36
N GLY A 90 -2.22 27.01 6.08
CA GLY A 90 -0.89 27.49 6.44
C GLY A 90 -0.65 27.57 7.95
N MET A 91 -1.58 27.02 8.73
CA MET A 91 -1.39 26.89 10.18
C MET A 91 -0.41 25.76 10.44
N THR A 92 0.57 25.98 11.29
CA THR A 92 1.47 24.95 11.77
C THR A 92 0.61 23.87 12.43
N SER A 93 0.29 22.84 11.64
CA SER A 93 -0.25 21.61 12.19
C SER A 93 0.70 21.16 13.29
N PRO A 94 0.23 20.62 14.45
CA PRO A 94 1.09 19.92 15.39
C PRO A 94 1.82 18.74 14.73
N PHE A 95 1.73 18.62 13.44
CA PHE A 95 2.42 17.74 12.49
C PHE A 95 3.03 18.60 11.36
N PRO A 96 4.26 18.45 11.03
CA PRO A 96 4.87 17.17 10.70
C PRO A 96 5.63 16.60 11.88
N THR A 97 5.34 15.37 12.21
CA THR A 97 6.22 14.57 13.04
C THR A 97 7.61 14.54 12.41
N GLU A 98 8.65 14.33 13.18
CA GLU A 98 10.00 14.15 12.62
C GLU A 98 10.02 13.05 11.55
N ILE A 99 9.16 12.05 11.67
CA ILE A 99 8.94 11.00 10.69
C ILE A 99 8.43 11.59 9.37
N ALA A 100 7.39 12.44 9.39
CA ALA A 100 6.89 13.07 8.17
C ALA A 100 7.96 13.92 7.47
N LYS A 101 8.77 14.66 8.23
CA LYS A 101 9.91 15.42 7.69
C LYS A 101 10.97 14.50 7.09
N ALA A 102 11.29 13.39 7.75
CA ALA A 102 12.25 12.41 7.24
C ALA A 102 11.79 11.79 5.91
N TYR A 103 10.49 11.44 5.80
CA TYR A 103 9.95 10.90 4.55
C TYR A 103 9.80 11.94 3.44
N GLU A 104 9.68 13.23 3.77
CA GLU A 104 9.67 14.31 2.77
C GLU A 104 11.08 14.73 2.35
N ALA A 105 12.08 14.58 3.20
CA ALA A 105 13.45 15.05 3.00
C ALA A 105 14.11 14.61 1.67
N PRO A 106 13.87 13.37 1.12
CA PRO A 106 14.43 12.99 -0.17
C PRO A 106 13.88 13.76 -1.37
N PHE A 107 12.82 14.56 -1.19
CA PHE A 107 12.08 15.22 -2.27
C PHE A 107 12.15 16.74 -2.16
N PRO A 108 13.27 17.37 -2.55
CA PRO A 108 13.44 18.83 -2.42
C PRO A 108 12.45 19.64 -3.27
N ASN A 109 11.83 19.04 -4.28
CA ASN A 109 10.75 19.61 -5.08
C ASN A 109 9.93 18.50 -5.76
N PRO A 110 8.76 18.81 -6.38
CA PRO A 110 7.87 17.81 -6.96
C PRO A 110 8.49 16.90 -8.02
N SER A 111 9.54 17.35 -8.75
CA SER A 111 10.17 16.52 -9.78
C SER A 111 10.90 15.30 -9.22
N PHE A 112 11.34 15.36 -7.97
CA PHE A 112 11.96 14.21 -7.29
C PHE A 112 10.94 13.14 -6.84
N LYS A 113 9.64 13.44 -6.89
CA LYS A 113 8.55 12.54 -6.49
C LYS A 113 8.06 11.62 -7.61
N MET A 114 8.75 11.54 -8.75
CA MET A 114 8.31 10.69 -9.87
C MET A 114 8.24 9.20 -9.51
N GLY A 115 9.14 8.69 -8.67
CA GLY A 115 9.08 7.32 -8.16
C GLY A 115 7.79 7.05 -7.38
N PRO A 116 7.53 7.75 -6.27
CA PRO A 116 6.28 7.61 -5.51
C PRO A 116 5.01 7.83 -6.33
N ARG A 117 5.05 8.67 -7.37
CA ARG A 117 3.92 8.90 -8.28
C ARG A 117 3.66 7.71 -9.20
N ALA A 118 4.73 7.15 -9.77
CA ALA A 118 4.63 6.10 -10.78
C ALA A 118 4.36 4.71 -10.17
N MET A 119 4.93 4.40 -9.00
CA MET A 119 4.84 3.06 -8.40
C MET A 119 3.41 2.54 -8.20
N PRO A 120 2.43 3.34 -7.73
CA PRO A 120 1.05 2.86 -7.61
C PRO A 120 0.44 2.41 -8.93
N SER A 121 0.79 3.05 -10.05
CA SER A 121 0.29 2.68 -11.38
C SER A 121 0.83 1.33 -11.88
N GLN A 122 1.90 0.82 -11.28
CA GLN A 122 2.45 -0.50 -11.59
C GLN A 122 1.72 -1.65 -10.88
N VAL A 123 0.83 -1.35 -9.92
CA VAL A 123 -0.01 -2.37 -9.28
C VAL A 123 -1.14 -2.76 -10.24
N PRO A 124 -1.18 -4.01 -10.77
CA PRO A 124 -2.20 -4.40 -11.72
C PRO A 124 -3.53 -4.63 -11.03
N THR A 125 -4.49 -3.77 -11.31
CA THR A 125 -5.84 -3.84 -10.77
C THR A 125 -6.88 -4.28 -11.80
N LEU A 126 -6.51 -4.27 -13.08
CA LEU A 126 -7.37 -4.65 -14.19
C LEU A 126 -6.67 -5.65 -15.12
N PRO A 127 -7.42 -6.44 -15.89
CA PRO A 127 -6.86 -7.28 -16.96
C PRO A 127 -6.05 -6.50 -18.01
N THR A 128 -6.37 -5.23 -18.19
CA THR A 128 -5.69 -4.30 -19.12
C THR A 128 -4.44 -3.64 -18.53
N SER A 129 -4.08 -3.94 -17.28
CA SER A 129 -2.89 -3.36 -16.64
C SER A 129 -1.61 -3.84 -17.30
N THR A 130 -0.71 -2.93 -17.65
CA THR A 130 0.55 -3.24 -18.36
C THR A 130 1.50 -4.14 -17.57
N SER A 131 1.41 -4.14 -16.25
CA SER A 131 2.22 -4.97 -15.34
C SER A 131 1.61 -6.34 -15.01
N LEU A 132 0.43 -6.67 -15.57
CA LEU A 132 -0.27 -7.92 -15.23
C LEU A 132 0.55 -9.16 -15.63
N GLU A 133 1.18 -9.11 -16.78
CA GLU A 133 2.00 -10.23 -17.29
C GLU A 133 3.23 -10.47 -16.39
N GLN A 134 3.87 -9.42 -15.89
CA GLN A 134 4.99 -9.55 -14.96
C GLN A 134 4.55 -10.19 -13.64
N GLN A 135 3.34 -9.89 -13.16
CA GLN A 135 2.79 -10.53 -11.97
C GLN A 135 2.45 -12.02 -12.22
N ARG A 136 1.96 -12.34 -13.40
CA ARG A 136 1.73 -13.74 -13.80
C ARG A 136 3.03 -14.53 -13.77
N LEU A 137 4.10 -14.00 -14.38
CA LEU A 137 5.43 -14.62 -14.38
C LEU A 137 6.02 -14.73 -12.97
N ALA A 138 5.81 -13.72 -12.12
CA ALA A 138 6.24 -13.77 -10.73
C ALA A 138 5.54 -14.91 -9.98
N TRP A 139 4.23 -15.11 -10.17
CA TRP A 139 3.53 -16.24 -9.58
C TRP A 139 4.02 -17.59 -10.10
N GLU A 140 4.30 -17.73 -11.40
CA GLU A 140 4.88 -18.96 -11.95
C GLU A 140 6.23 -19.33 -11.31
N PHE A 141 7.02 -18.31 -10.96
CA PHE A 141 8.25 -18.51 -10.21
C PHE A 141 7.97 -18.93 -8.77
N PHE A 142 7.10 -18.19 -8.06
CA PHE A 142 6.82 -18.44 -6.66
C PHE A 142 6.05 -19.74 -6.42
N ASP A 143 5.23 -20.22 -7.35
CA ASP A 143 4.55 -21.51 -7.27
C ASP A 143 5.54 -22.70 -7.18
N LYS A 144 6.79 -22.48 -7.60
CA LYS A 144 7.88 -23.48 -7.56
C LYS A 144 8.97 -23.16 -6.55
N PHE A 145 8.81 -22.04 -5.81
CA PHE A 145 9.84 -21.57 -4.89
C PHE A 145 9.79 -22.38 -3.59
N ASP A 146 10.80 -23.24 -3.39
CA ASP A 146 10.93 -24.19 -2.29
C ASP A 146 11.89 -23.74 -1.17
N LYS A 147 12.59 -22.62 -1.37
CA LYS A 147 13.49 -22.07 -0.35
C LYS A 147 12.67 -21.39 0.76
N PRO A 148 13.23 -21.27 1.98
CA PRO A 148 12.52 -20.67 3.10
C PRO A 148 11.89 -19.32 2.76
N PHE A 149 10.57 -19.23 2.92
CA PHE A 149 9.77 -18.04 2.64
C PHE A 149 8.88 -17.69 3.83
N LEU A 150 9.40 -16.85 4.73
CA LEU A 150 8.68 -16.44 5.93
C LEU A 150 7.64 -15.36 5.60
N CYS A 151 6.42 -15.58 6.02
CA CYS A 151 5.37 -14.56 5.99
C CYS A 151 5.15 -13.99 7.40
N THR A 152 5.25 -12.67 7.50
CA THR A 152 5.09 -11.93 8.75
C THR A 152 4.25 -10.70 8.45
N PHE A 153 2.97 -10.69 8.86
CA PHE A 153 2.01 -9.65 8.51
C PHE A 153 1.40 -9.03 9.78
N ALA A 154 1.03 -7.76 9.70
CA ALA A 154 0.37 -7.08 10.81
C ALA A 154 -1.10 -7.48 10.90
N ASP A 155 -1.59 -7.64 12.14
CA ASP A 155 -2.99 -8.00 12.42
C ASP A 155 -3.98 -6.87 12.14
N ASN A 156 -3.50 -5.65 12.04
CA ASN A 156 -4.29 -4.42 11.88
C ASN A 156 -3.91 -3.61 10.63
N ASP A 157 -3.31 -4.25 9.61
CA ASP A 157 -3.01 -3.58 8.34
C ASP A 157 -4.29 -3.46 7.48
N PRO A 158 -4.79 -2.26 7.21
CA PRO A 158 -6.01 -2.09 6.41
C PRO A 158 -5.81 -2.37 4.91
N VAL A 159 -4.57 -2.53 4.45
CA VAL A 159 -4.25 -2.67 3.02
C VAL A 159 -3.96 -4.10 2.63
N THR A 160 -3.14 -4.81 3.43
CA THR A 160 -2.64 -6.14 3.07
C THR A 160 -3.09 -7.26 4.00
N ALA A 161 -3.99 -7.01 4.97
CA ALA A 161 -4.48 -8.06 5.85
C ALA A 161 -5.11 -9.22 5.06
N GLY A 162 -4.67 -10.44 5.35
CA GLY A 162 -5.18 -11.66 4.72
C GLY A 162 -4.51 -12.05 3.41
N ILE A 163 -3.66 -11.21 2.81
CA ILE A 163 -2.91 -11.53 1.57
C ILE A 163 -1.94 -12.70 1.81
N GLU A 164 -1.41 -12.86 3.02
CA GLU A 164 -0.51 -13.95 3.38
C GLU A 164 -1.10 -15.34 3.10
N LYS A 165 -2.43 -15.46 3.11
CA LYS A 165 -3.12 -16.71 2.79
C LYS A 165 -2.85 -17.20 1.37
N GLN A 166 -2.69 -16.28 0.42
CA GLN A 166 -2.31 -16.63 -0.96
C GLN A 166 -0.89 -17.18 -1.01
N PHE A 167 0.02 -16.61 -0.22
CA PHE A 167 1.40 -17.11 -0.14
C PHE A 167 1.45 -18.50 0.48
N PHE A 168 0.73 -18.73 1.58
CA PHE A 168 0.64 -20.06 2.19
C PHE A 168 0.05 -21.12 1.25
N ALA A 169 -0.92 -20.75 0.44
CA ALA A 169 -1.58 -21.66 -0.48
C ALA A 169 -0.71 -22.03 -1.68
N ARG A 170 0.17 -21.12 -2.12
CA ARG A 170 0.87 -21.23 -3.41
C ARG A 170 2.37 -21.45 -3.30
N ILE A 171 3.05 -20.89 -2.31
CA ILE A 171 4.51 -20.92 -2.23
C ILE A 171 4.98 -22.13 -1.39
N PRO A 172 5.60 -23.15 -1.99
CA PRO A 172 6.06 -24.33 -1.26
C PRO A 172 7.01 -24.01 -0.11
N GLY A 173 7.86 -22.99 -0.28
CA GLY A 173 8.84 -22.56 0.72
C GLY A 173 8.25 -21.96 2.00
N THR A 174 6.94 -21.77 2.09
CA THR A 174 6.28 -21.35 3.34
C THR A 174 6.11 -22.50 4.33
N LYS A 175 6.13 -23.75 3.87
CA LYS A 175 5.81 -24.91 4.71
C LYS A 175 6.83 -25.12 5.82
N GLY A 176 6.34 -25.34 7.04
CA GLY A 176 7.18 -25.70 8.21
C GLY A 176 7.94 -24.52 8.85
N LEU A 177 7.73 -23.28 8.37
CA LEU A 177 8.34 -22.12 8.97
C LEU A 177 7.48 -21.51 10.09
N PRO A 178 8.11 -20.86 11.08
CA PRO A 178 7.41 -20.20 12.18
C PRO A 178 6.83 -18.85 11.72
N HIS A 179 5.79 -18.90 10.89
CA HIS A 179 5.08 -17.69 10.50
C HIS A 179 4.48 -16.99 11.71
N ASP A 180 4.62 -15.69 11.78
CA ASP A 180 4.16 -14.90 12.90
C ASP A 180 3.30 -13.73 12.47
N THR A 181 2.48 -13.24 13.40
CA THR A 181 1.63 -12.08 13.20
C THR A 181 2.17 -10.91 14.01
N ILE A 182 2.55 -9.83 13.34
CA ILE A 182 3.00 -8.61 13.99
C ILE A 182 1.81 -7.91 14.65
N LYS A 183 1.89 -7.74 15.96
CA LYS A 183 0.83 -7.10 16.74
C LYS A 183 0.91 -5.59 16.62
N LYS A 184 -0.22 -4.95 16.26
CA LYS A 184 -0.35 -3.49 16.14
C LYS A 184 0.67 -2.85 15.20
N GLY A 185 1.14 -3.59 14.19
CA GLY A 185 2.17 -3.13 13.26
C GLY A 185 1.65 -2.12 12.21
N GLY A 186 0.34 -2.07 11.97
CA GLY A 186 -0.22 -1.24 10.90
C GLY A 186 0.31 -1.62 9.53
N HIS A 187 0.18 -0.72 8.56
CA HIS A 187 0.69 -0.97 7.21
C HIS A 187 2.22 -0.89 7.13
N PHE A 188 2.83 0.06 7.82
CA PHE A 188 4.29 0.25 7.86
C PHE A 188 4.90 -0.42 9.08
N VAL A 189 4.95 -1.74 9.05
CA VAL A 189 5.42 -2.56 10.19
C VAL A 189 6.85 -2.23 10.62
N GLN A 190 7.71 -1.80 9.70
CA GLN A 190 9.08 -1.40 9.98
C GLN A 190 9.18 -0.14 10.84
N GLU A 191 8.14 0.70 10.83
CA GLU A 191 8.06 1.92 11.64
C GLU A 191 7.37 1.66 12.98
N ASN A 192 6.27 0.89 12.94
CA ASN A 192 5.41 0.73 14.10
C ASN A 192 5.83 -0.44 15.02
N ALA A 193 6.54 -1.44 14.47
CA ALA A 193 6.92 -2.65 15.20
C ALA A 193 8.29 -3.20 14.74
N PRO A 194 9.35 -2.35 14.68
CA PRO A 194 10.66 -2.74 14.14
C PRO A 194 11.29 -3.92 14.90
N GLU A 195 11.09 -4.01 16.22
CA GLU A 195 11.62 -5.10 17.04
C GLU A 195 10.98 -6.44 16.67
N GLN A 196 9.67 -6.48 16.44
CA GLN A 196 8.97 -7.70 16.03
C GLN A 196 9.43 -8.15 14.65
N VAL A 197 9.60 -7.22 13.69
CA VAL A 197 10.13 -7.51 12.35
C VAL A 197 11.55 -8.06 12.44
N SER A 198 12.42 -7.42 13.22
CA SER A 198 13.81 -7.84 13.42
C SER A 198 13.89 -9.23 14.03
N GLN A 199 13.05 -9.50 15.05
CA GLN A 199 13.04 -10.81 15.70
C GLN A 199 12.56 -11.92 14.73
N ALA A 200 11.57 -11.63 13.89
CA ALA A 200 11.10 -12.58 12.86
C ALA A 200 12.22 -12.93 11.86
N ILE A 201 13.02 -11.94 11.44
CA ILE A 201 14.18 -12.15 10.55
C ILE A 201 15.24 -13.01 11.24
N ILE A 202 15.57 -12.69 12.49
CA ILE A 202 16.55 -13.46 13.30
C ILE A 202 16.08 -14.91 13.44
N ASN A 203 14.81 -15.13 13.77
CA ASN A 203 14.25 -16.46 13.92
C ASN A 203 14.31 -17.26 12.59
N LEU A 204 14.05 -16.61 11.45
CA LEU A 204 14.20 -17.27 10.16
C LEU A 204 15.66 -17.71 9.92
N ILE A 205 16.62 -16.81 10.15
CA ILE A 205 18.06 -17.14 9.97
C ILE A 205 18.49 -18.31 10.84
N HIS A 206 17.98 -18.39 12.07
CA HIS A 206 18.34 -19.49 12.98
C HIS A 206 17.62 -20.81 12.67
N SER A 207 16.52 -20.76 11.91
CA SER A 207 15.72 -21.95 11.56
C SER A 207 16.05 -22.55 10.19
N THR A 208 16.92 -21.91 9.43
CA THR A 208 17.32 -22.32 8.06
C THR A 208 18.82 -22.50 7.95
#